data_967d5f41c96b6140f65fd12b7089ada3
#
_entry.id   967d5f41c96b6140f65fd12b7089ada3
#
_cell.length_a   1.000
_cell.length_b   1.000
_cell.length_c   1.000
_cell.angle_alpha   90.00
_cell.angle_beta   90.00
_cell.angle_gamma   90.00
#
_symmetry.space_group_name_H-M   'P 1'
#
loop_
_entity.id
_entity.type
_entity.pdbx_description
1 polymer ?
#
loop_
_entity_poly.entity_id
_entity_poly.type
_entity_poly.pdbx_seq_one_letter_code
_entity_poly.pdbx_strand_id
1 'polypeptide(L)'
;FPLFIPKSFFSREAEHVAGFAKECAVVTHHRLMNDPEGNGVVVDPASRLEEELIVRPTSETIIWSTYKNWIKSWRDLPIMCNQWANVVRWEMRTRLFLRTAEFLWQEGHTAHATSQEAQEEAKRMVDVYADFARNYMAMPVIVGHKSPNERFAGALDTLTIEAMMQDGKALQAGTSHFLGQNFAKSFDVQFADK
;
A
#
# COMPACT_ATOMS: atom_id res chain seq x y z
N PHE A 1 -9.05 -6.41 2.84
CA PHE A 1 -9.63 -5.09 2.50
C PHE A 1 -10.04 -5.06 1.03
N PRO A 2 -11.01 -4.19 0.63
CA PRO A 2 -11.52 -4.10 -0.74
C PRO A 2 -10.44 -3.78 -1.78
N LEU A 3 -10.58 -4.37 -2.97
CA LEU A 3 -9.73 -4.08 -4.12
C LEU A 3 -9.99 -2.68 -4.69
N PHE A 4 -11.26 -2.26 -4.69
CA PHE A 4 -11.67 -0.98 -5.23
C PHE A 4 -11.76 0.07 -4.13
N ILE A 5 -11.07 1.19 -4.34
CA ILE A 5 -11.04 2.33 -3.42
C ILE A 5 -11.84 3.47 -4.05
N PRO A 6 -12.87 4.03 -3.38
CA PRO A 6 -13.52 5.24 -3.84
C PRO A 6 -12.51 6.37 -4.05
N LYS A 7 -12.59 7.07 -5.17
CA LYS A 7 -11.67 8.16 -5.51
C LYS A 7 -11.61 9.24 -4.43
N SER A 8 -12.75 9.50 -3.77
CA SER A 8 -12.82 10.45 -2.65
C SER A 8 -11.97 10.04 -1.44
N PHE A 9 -11.78 8.74 -1.20
CA PHE A 9 -10.91 8.26 -0.12
C PHE A 9 -9.44 8.42 -0.49
N PHE A 10 -9.10 8.11 -1.73
CA PHE A 10 -7.74 8.21 -2.23
C PHE A 10 -7.22 9.66 -2.19
N SER A 11 -8.11 10.63 -2.36
CA SER A 11 -7.77 12.05 -2.40
C SER A 11 -7.54 12.72 -1.03
N ARG A 12 -7.68 11.98 0.10
CA ARG A 12 -7.62 12.58 1.45
C ARG A 12 -6.21 12.84 1.95
N GLU A 13 -5.22 12.12 1.44
CA GLU A 13 -3.83 12.27 1.85
C GLU A 13 -3.01 12.74 0.65
N ALA A 14 -2.61 14.03 0.65
CA ALA A 14 -2.05 14.71 -0.53
C ALA A 14 -0.66 14.17 -0.95
N GLU A 15 0.22 13.84 0.00
CA GLU A 15 1.55 13.29 -0.31
C GLU A 15 1.43 11.90 -0.91
N HIS A 16 0.52 11.09 -0.39
CA HIS A 16 0.22 9.77 -0.89
C HIS A 16 -0.33 9.81 -2.32
N VAL A 17 -1.27 10.74 -2.57
CA VAL A 17 -1.80 10.99 -3.92
C VAL A 17 -0.69 11.37 -4.89
N ALA A 18 0.20 12.28 -4.51
CA ALA A 18 1.32 12.71 -5.36
C ALA A 18 2.24 11.54 -5.76
N GLY A 19 2.43 10.57 -4.85
CA GLY A 19 3.23 9.37 -5.11
C GLY A 19 2.58 8.38 -6.07
N PHE A 20 1.26 8.21 -6.04
CA PHE A 20 0.55 7.14 -6.74
C PHE A 20 -0.41 7.59 -7.84
N ALA A 21 -0.76 8.87 -7.93
CA ALA A 21 -1.78 9.36 -8.86
C ALA A 21 -1.49 9.07 -10.34
N LYS A 22 -0.23 8.92 -10.70
CA LYS A 22 0.20 8.72 -12.10
C LYS A 22 0.16 7.25 -12.54
N GLU A 23 0.00 6.32 -11.61
CA GLU A 23 0.16 4.87 -11.86
C GLU A 23 -1.07 4.07 -11.41
N CYS A 24 -2.26 4.67 -11.46
CA CYS A 24 -3.50 4.05 -11.05
C CYS A 24 -4.31 3.52 -12.23
N ALA A 25 -4.93 2.35 -12.06
CA ALA A 25 -6.04 1.90 -12.89
C ALA A 25 -7.35 2.46 -12.31
N VAL A 26 -8.16 3.08 -13.15
CA VAL A 26 -9.41 3.71 -12.74
C VAL A 26 -10.58 2.99 -13.40
N VAL A 27 -11.56 2.59 -12.59
CA VAL A 27 -12.82 1.98 -13.06
C VAL A 27 -13.87 3.06 -13.15
N THR A 28 -14.39 3.26 -14.34
CA THR A 28 -15.34 4.33 -14.68
C THR A 28 -16.74 3.84 -15.02
N HIS A 29 -16.86 2.57 -15.42
CA HIS A 29 -18.11 1.93 -15.85
C HIS A 29 -18.22 0.52 -15.27
N HIS A 30 -19.44 -0.01 -15.20
CA HIS A 30 -19.68 -1.32 -14.59
C HIS A 30 -20.31 -2.35 -15.56
N ARG A 31 -20.51 -2.01 -16.84
CA ARG A 31 -21.14 -2.91 -17.80
C ARG A 31 -20.55 -2.79 -19.20
N LEU A 32 -20.56 -3.91 -19.91
CA LEU A 32 -20.29 -3.98 -21.35
C LEU A 32 -21.61 -4.21 -22.11
N MET A 33 -21.66 -3.82 -23.37
CA MET A 33 -22.75 -4.08 -24.30
C MET A 33 -22.17 -4.59 -25.62
N ASN A 34 -23.02 -5.22 -26.45
CA ASN A 34 -22.60 -5.56 -27.79
C ASN A 34 -22.30 -4.28 -28.59
N ASP A 35 -21.20 -4.34 -29.35
CA ASP A 35 -20.87 -3.24 -30.25
C ASP A 35 -21.97 -3.09 -31.33
N PRO A 36 -22.59 -1.93 -31.50
CA PRO A 36 -23.58 -1.69 -32.56
C PRO A 36 -23.02 -1.93 -33.96
N GLU A 37 -21.72 -1.82 -34.16
CA GLU A 37 -21.05 -2.10 -35.45
C GLU A 37 -20.68 -3.58 -35.63
N GLY A 38 -21.00 -4.46 -34.67
CA GLY A 38 -20.80 -5.91 -34.76
C GLY A 38 -19.37 -6.40 -34.48
N ASN A 39 -18.50 -5.55 -33.94
CA ASN A 39 -17.09 -5.87 -33.69
C ASN A 39 -16.80 -6.42 -32.28
N GLY A 40 -17.77 -7.05 -31.61
CA GLY A 40 -17.60 -7.65 -30.29
C GLY A 40 -18.33 -6.87 -29.18
N VAL A 41 -17.62 -6.49 -28.10
CA VAL A 41 -18.19 -5.77 -26.95
C VAL A 41 -17.50 -4.43 -26.73
N VAL A 42 -18.29 -3.45 -26.32
CA VAL A 42 -17.84 -2.10 -25.98
C VAL A 42 -18.33 -1.72 -24.58
N VAL A 43 -17.73 -0.71 -23.98
CA VAL A 43 -18.21 -0.14 -22.71
C VAL A 43 -19.59 0.46 -22.95
N ASP A 44 -20.58 0.09 -22.11
CA ASP A 44 -21.90 0.72 -22.14
C ASP A 44 -21.84 2.13 -21.55
N PRO A 45 -22.05 3.20 -22.33
CA PRO A 45 -22.00 4.58 -21.85
C PRO A 45 -23.00 4.88 -20.73
N ALA A 46 -24.12 4.13 -20.69
CA ALA A 46 -25.17 4.32 -19.68
C ALA A 46 -24.79 3.70 -18.31
N SER A 47 -23.68 2.95 -18.25
CA SER A 47 -23.22 2.27 -17.05
C SER A 47 -22.12 3.03 -16.29
N ARG A 48 -21.93 4.31 -16.55
CA ARG A 48 -20.95 5.13 -15.85
C ARG A 48 -21.22 5.13 -14.34
N LEU A 49 -20.15 4.97 -13.56
CA LEU A 49 -20.22 5.06 -12.10
C LEU A 49 -20.47 6.52 -11.68
N GLU A 50 -21.27 6.72 -10.64
CA GLU A 50 -21.45 8.04 -10.01
C GLU A 50 -20.14 8.53 -9.41
N GLU A 51 -19.39 7.64 -8.75
CA GLU A 51 -18.03 7.88 -8.27
C GLU A 51 -17.08 6.87 -8.90
N GLU A 52 -15.98 7.34 -9.46
CA GLU A 52 -14.92 6.51 -10.01
C GLU A 52 -14.20 5.74 -8.92
N LEU A 53 -13.79 4.50 -9.21
CA LEU A 53 -13.07 3.64 -8.29
C LEU A 53 -11.63 3.48 -8.75
N ILE A 54 -10.72 3.49 -7.79
CA ILE A 54 -9.30 3.20 -8.02
C ILE A 54 -9.06 1.72 -7.71
N VAL A 55 -8.47 0.99 -8.63
CA VAL A 55 -7.92 -0.34 -8.32
C VAL A 55 -6.71 -0.12 -7.43
N ARG A 56 -6.73 -0.61 -6.20
CA ARG A 56 -5.74 -0.24 -5.17
C ARG A 56 -4.29 -0.40 -5.65
N PRO A 57 -3.51 0.70 -5.71
CA PRO A 57 -2.07 0.64 -5.93
C PRO A 57 -1.32 0.40 -4.61
N THR A 58 -2.00 0.64 -3.49
CA THR A 58 -1.58 0.49 -2.10
C THR A 58 -2.81 0.61 -1.19
N SER A 59 -2.73 0.19 0.05
CA SER A 59 -3.93 -0.03 0.88
C SER A 59 -4.10 0.95 2.05
N GLU A 60 -3.17 1.88 2.27
CA GLU A 60 -3.18 2.77 3.45
C GLU A 60 -4.50 3.54 3.58
N THR A 61 -4.98 4.12 2.49
CA THR A 61 -6.18 4.97 2.54
C THR A 61 -7.44 4.18 2.93
N ILE A 62 -7.64 3.00 2.37
CA ILE A 62 -8.81 2.16 2.70
C ILE A 62 -8.69 1.57 4.11
N ILE A 63 -7.48 1.21 4.54
CA ILE A 63 -7.24 0.65 5.86
C ILE A 63 -7.43 1.73 6.93
N TRP A 64 -6.87 2.92 6.77
CA TRP A 64 -7.03 3.99 7.74
C TRP A 64 -8.46 4.52 7.83
N SER A 65 -9.21 4.52 6.73
CA SER A 65 -10.64 4.80 6.76
C SER A 65 -11.44 3.76 7.59
N THR A 66 -10.98 2.52 7.59
CA THR A 66 -11.55 1.44 8.41
C THR A 66 -11.12 1.57 9.87
N TYR A 67 -9.86 1.88 10.14
CA TYR A 67 -9.35 2.09 11.50
C TYR A 67 -10.05 3.23 12.22
N LYS A 68 -10.49 4.26 11.53
CA LYS A 68 -11.36 5.30 12.09
C LYS A 68 -12.59 4.71 12.79
N ASN A 69 -13.12 3.60 12.30
CA ASN A 69 -14.30 2.96 12.89
C ASN A 69 -13.94 1.94 13.98
N TRP A 70 -12.78 1.32 13.89
CA TRP A 70 -12.34 0.26 14.80
C TRP A 70 -11.64 0.79 16.05
N ILE A 71 -10.85 1.86 15.92
CA ILE A 71 -10.08 2.44 17.03
C ILE A 71 -10.92 3.52 17.69
N LYS A 72 -11.29 3.33 18.97
CA LYS A 72 -12.06 4.29 19.77
C LYS A 72 -11.46 4.50 21.14
N SER A 73 -10.74 3.54 21.68
CA SER A 73 -10.17 3.54 23.01
C SER A 73 -8.75 3.03 22.99
N TRP A 74 -7.94 3.44 23.98
CA TRP A 74 -6.61 2.87 24.18
C TRP A 74 -6.60 1.33 24.27
N ARG A 75 -7.74 0.71 24.64
CA ARG A 75 -7.89 -0.75 24.71
C ARG A 75 -7.95 -1.42 23.34
N ASP A 76 -8.21 -0.65 22.28
CA ASP A 76 -8.21 -1.15 20.91
C ASP A 76 -6.78 -1.19 20.31
N LEU A 77 -5.80 -0.69 21.04
CA LEU A 77 -4.40 -0.60 20.63
C LEU A 77 -3.51 -1.57 21.41
N PRO A 78 -2.47 -2.17 20.79
CA PRO A 78 -2.18 -2.03 19.37
C PRO A 78 -3.17 -2.82 18.49
N ILE A 79 -3.55 -2.27 17.35
CA ILE A 79 -4.22 -3.04 16.30
C ILE A 79 -3.18 -3.49 15.28
N MET A 80 -3.19 -4.78 14.94
CA MET A 80 -2.23 -5.38 14.03
C MET A 80 -2.98 -6.24 13.01
N CYS A 81 -3.04 -5.76 11.76
CA CYS A 81 -3.69 -6.44 10.67
C CYS A 81 -2.67 -6.81 9.59
N ASN A 82 -2.87 -7.96 8.99
CA ASN A 82 -2.11 -8.40 7.84
C ASN A 82 -3.06 -8.88 6.74
N GLN A 83 -2.72 -8.61 5.50
CA GLN A 83 -3.41 -9.21 4.36
C GLN A 83 -2.41 -9.76 3.35
N TRP A 84 -2.77 -10.91 2.77
CA TRP A 84 -2.21 -11.41 1.53
C TRP A 84 -3.07 -10.87 0.41
N ALA A 85 -2.51 -10.06 -0.46
CA ALA A 85 -3.28 -9.29 -1.42
C ALA A 85 -2.51 -9.03 -2.70
N ASN A 86 -3.23 -8.60 -3.72
CA ASN A 86 -2.68 -7.99 -4.92
C ASN A 86 -2.75 -6.48 -4.83
N VAL A 87 -1.91 -5.81 -5.58
CA VAL A 87 -2.02 -4.39 -5.92
C VAL A 87 -1.80 -4.21 -7.41
N VAL A 88 -2.34 -3.14 -7.97
CA VAL A 88 -2.20 -2.79 -9.38
C VAL A 88 -1.58 -1.42 -9.48
N ARG A 89 -0.38 -1.36 -10.07
CA ARG A 89 0.29 -0.11 -10.43
C ARG A 89 0.49 -0.09 -11.93
N TRP A 90 -0.01 0.93 -12.61
CA TRP A 90 0.05 1.02 -14.06
C TRP A 90 1.48 1.30 -14.53
N GLU A 91 2.34 0.28 -14.38
CA GLU A 91 3.76 0.38 -14.71
C GLU A 91 3.99 0.42 -16.22
N MET A 92 4.56 1.50 -16.70
CA MET A 92 4.86 1.70 -18.12
C MET A 92 6.11 0.94 -18.59
N ARG A 93 6.98 0.52 -17.66
CA ARG A 93 8.24 -0.18 -17.95
C ARG A 93 8.30 -1.49 -17.17
N THR A 94 7.48 -2.44 -17.57
CA THR A 94 7.45 -3.75 -16.94
C THR A 94 8.77 -4.51 -17.14
N ARG A 95 9.14 -5.30 -16.14
CA ARG A 95 10.24 -6.28 -16.20
C ARG A 95 9.71 -7.61 -15.70
N LEU A 96 9.98 -8.66 -16.45
CA LEU A 96 9.55 -10.00 -16.11
C LEU A 96 9.96 -10.36 -14.67
N PHE A 97 9.01 -10.81 -13.87
CA PHE A 97 9.08 -11.13 -12.44
C PHE A 97 9.43 -9.96 -11.48
N LEU A 98 10.11 -8.93 -11.93
CA LEU A 98 10.61 -7.86 -11.06
C LEU A 98 9.72 -6.63 -11.02
N ARG A 99 9.07 -6.28 -12.15
CA ARG A 99 8.14 -5.17 -12.28
C ARG A 99 6.97 -5.55 -13.18
N THR A 100 5.89 -5.95 -12.55
CA THR A 100 4.63 -6.27 -13.21
C THR A 100 3.58 -5.21 -12.86
N ALA A 101 2.59 -5.02 -13.70
CA ALA A 101 1.49 -4.09 -13.44
C ALA A 101 0.62 -4.54 -12.25
N GLU A 102 0.51 -5.85 -12.06
CA GLU A 102 -0.09 -6.46 -10.88
C GLU A 102 0.96 -7.31 -10.17
N PHE A 103 1.03 -7.22 -8.86
CA PHE A 103 1.88 -8.11 -8.08
C PHE A 103 1.19 -8.54 -6.77
N LEU A 104 1.61 -9.70 -6.29
CA LEU A 104 1.13 -10.29 -5.04
C LEU A 104 2.12 -9.99 -3.95
N TRP A 105 1.62 -9.60 -2.80
CA TRP A 105 2.45 -9.31 -1.64
C TRP A 105 1.76 -9.65 -0.34
N GLN A 106 2.48 -9.52 0.73
CA GLN A 106 1.96 -9.39 2.07
C GLN A 106 2.12 -7.92 2.49
N GLU A 107 1.11 -7.39 3.13
CA GLU A 107 1.20 -6.08 3.79
C GLU A 107 0.61 -6.15 5.19
N GLY A 108 1.40 -5.73 6.18
CA GLY A 108 0.98 -5.55 7.56
C GLY A 108 0.73 -4.07 7.83
N HIS A 109 -0.40 -3.78 8.45
CA HIS A 109 -0.78 -2.42 8.86
C HIS A 109 -1.10 -2.43 10.35
N THR A 110 -0.40 -1.57 11.09
CA THR A 110 -0.51 -1.54 12.54
C THR A 110 -0.76 -0.12 13.04
N ALA A 111 -1.46 0.00 14.17
CA ALA A 111 -1.58 1.27 14.89
C ALA A 111 -1.27 1.05 16.37
N HIS A 112 -0.55 1.98 16.97
CA HIS A 112 -0.03 1.91 18.32
C HIS A 112 -0.38 3.17 19.11
N ALA A 113 -0.39 3.06 20.43
CA ALA A 113 -0.67 4.21 21.30
C ALA A 113 0.48 5.22 21.31
N THR A 114 1.72 4.75 21.17
CA THR A 114 2.92 5.58 21.23
C THR A 114 3.80 5.47 20.00
N SER A 115 4.56 6.52 19.74
CA SER A 115 5.57 6.53 18.67
C SER A 115 6.64 5.46 18.88
N GLN A 116 7.03 5.22 20.13
CA GLN A 116 8.03 4.21 20.44
C GLN A 116 7.56 2.81 20.07
N GLU A 117 6.35 2.41 20.46
CA GLU A 117 5.77 1.12 20.09
C GLU A 117 5.70 0.92 18.58
N ALA A 118 5.29 1.96 17.84
CA ALA A 118 5.23 1.90 16.38
C ALA A 118 6.60 1.72 15.73
N GLN A 119 7.64 2.39 16.24
CA GLN A 119 9.00 2.24 15.74
C GLN A 119 9.60 0.86 16.08
N GLU A 120 9.32 0.35 17.27
CA GLU A 120 9.73 -1.00 17.68
C GLU A 120 9.09 -2.07 16.79
N GLU A 121 7.82 -1.90 16.44
CA GLU A 121 7.13 -2.81 15.52
C GLU A 121 7.69 -2.70 14.09
N ALA A 122 7.94 -1.51 13.58
CA ALA A 122 8.56 -1.32 12.28
C ALA A 122 9.93 -2.00 12.20
N LYS A 123 10.74 -1.90 13.26
CA LYS A 123 12.02 -2.60 13.37
C LYS A 123 11.85 -4.13 13.44
N ARG A 124 10.92 -4.59 14.26
CA ARG A 124 10.63 -6.03 14.39
C ARG A 124 10.27 -6.66 13.05
N MET A 125 9.43 -5.98 12.26
CA MET A 125 8.98 -6.50 10.99
C MET A 125 10.08 -6.54 9.93
N VAL A 126 10.98 -5.56 9.87
CA VAL A 126 12.13 -5.66 8.94
C VAL A 126 13.09 -6.79 9.35
N ASP A 127 13.24 -7.05 10.64
CA ASP A 127 14.04 -8.18 11.12
C ASP A 127 13.39 -9.54 10.72
N VAL A 128 12.05 -9.65 10.78
CA VAL A 128 11.30 -10.83 10.30
C VAL A 128 11.49 -11.02 8.79
N TYR A 129 11.41 -9.95 8.00
CA TYR A 129 11.65 -10.02 6.55
C TYR A 129 13.09 -10.45 6.23
N ALA A 130 14.07 -9.95 6.97
CA ALA A 130 15.47 -10.33 6.79
C ALA A 130 15.71 -11.79 7.14
N ASP A 131 15.10 -12.29 8.22
CA ASP A 131 15.16 -13.68 8.63
C ASP A 131 14.55 -14.59 7.56
N PHE A 132 13.35 -14.26 7.09
CA PHE A 132 12.68 -15.01 6.03
C PHE A 132 13.50 -15.05 4.74
N ALA A 133 14.02 -13.90 4.29
CA ALA A 133 14.84 -13.81 3.10
C ALA A 133 16.09 -14.72 3.19
N ARG A 134 16.80 -14.66 4.33
CA ARG A 134 18.06 -15.40 4.51
C ARG A 134 17.85 -16.89 4.73
N ASN A 135 16.94 -17.24 5.63
CA ASN A 135 16.84 -18.61 6.15
C ASN A 135 15.84 -19.49 5.40
N TYR A 136 14.87 -18.89 4.71
CA TYR A 136 13.84 -19.63 3.95
C TYR A 136 13.96 -19.44 2.45
N MET A 137 14.37 -18.24 1.98
CA MET A 137 14.52 -17.96 0.56
C MET A 137 15.95 -18.13 0.05
N ALA A 138 16.91 -18.37 0.94
CA ALA A 138 18.35 -18.39 0.61
C ALA A 138 18.82 -17.12 -0.12
N MET A 139 18.22 -15.98 0.18
CA MET A 139 18.48 -14.69 -0.43
C MET A 139 19.25 -13.80 0.55
N PRO A 140 20.54 -13.54 0.34
CA PRO A 140 21.30 -12.63 1.19
C PRO A 140 20.78 -11.21 1.00
N VAL A 141 20.45 -10.54 2.11
CA VAL A 141 19.94 -9.18 2.10
C VAL A 141 20.70 -8.28 3.06
N ILE A 142 20.80 -7.01 2.70
CA ILE A 142 21.31 -5.93 3.54
C ILE A 142 20.10 -5.23 4.15
N VAL A 143 20.14 -5.00 5.46
CA VAL A 143 19.14 -4.22 6.20
C VAL A 143 19.63 -2.80 6.35
N GLY A 144 18.76 -1.81 6.12
CA GLY A 144 19.11 -0.41 6.24
C GLY A 144 17.91 0.52 6.26
N HIS A 145 18.19 1.82 6.28
CA HIS A 145 17.20 2.88 6.15
C HIS A 145 17.23 3.47 4.75
N LYS A 146 16.07 3.76 4.20
CA LYS A 146 15.95 4.53 2.95
C LYS A 146 16.39 5.97 3.16
N SER A 147 17.07 6.53 2.15
CA SER A 147 17.33 7.96 2.11
C SER A 147 16.01 8.76 2.08
N PRO A 148 15.97 10.01 2.55
CA PRO A 148 14.74 10.79 2.57
C PRO A 148 13.99 10.85 1.23
N ASN A 149 14.72 10.86 0.12
CA ASN A 149 14.15 10.95 -1.23
C ASN A 149 13.56 9.63 -1.74
N GLU A 150 13.86 8.51 -1.08
CA GLU A 150 13.41 7.17 -1.46
C GLU A 150 12.42 6.56 -0.46
N ARG A 151 12.06 7.31 0.58
CA ARG A 151 11.06 6.87 1.55
C ARG A 151 9.69 6.74 0.90
N PHE A 152 8.90 5.85 1.45
CA PHE A 152 7.49 5.74 1.08
C PHE A 152 6.77 7.08 1.32
N ALA A 153 5.93 7.48 0.38
CA ALA A 153 5.16 8.73 0.46
C ALA A 153 4.25 8.74 1.70
N GLY A 154 4.45 9.72 2.58
CA GLY A 154 3.77 9.83 3.87
C GLY A 154 4.50 9.17 5.06
N ALA A 155 5.63 8.48 4.85
CA ALA A 155 6.41 7.91 5.93
C ALA A 155 7.45 8.87 6.51
N LEU A 156 7.59 8.88 7.82
CA LEU A 156 8.67 9.60 8.53
C LEU A 156 10.00 8.83 8.44
N ASP A 157 9.95 7.50 8.43
CA ASP A 157 11.11 6.64 8.22
C ASP A 157 10.71 5.37 7.48
N THR A 158 11.66 4.79 6.74
CA THR A 158 11.50 3.54 6.02
C THR A 158 12.72 2.65 6.20
N LEU A 159 12.50 1.53 6.85
CA LEU A 159 13.44 0.42 6.93
C LEU A 159 13.28 -0.47 5.69
N THR A 160 14.36 -1.04 5.20
CA THR A 160 14.36 -1.86 3.99
C THR A 160 15.27 -3.06 4.12
N ILE A 161 14.95 -4.12 3.39
CA ILE A 161 15.87 -5.18 3.04
C ILE A 161 16.13 -5.12 1.53
N GLU A 162 17.38 -5.16 1.12
CA GLU A 162 17.79 -5.08 -0.28
C GLU A 162 18.72 -6.21 -0.65
N ALA A 163 18.47 -6.82 -1.80
CA ALA A 163 19.31 -7.86 -2.38
C ALA A 163 20.16 -7.28 -3.51
N MET A 164 21.40 -7.79 -3.65
CA MET A 164 22.28 -7.41 -4.76
C MET A 164 21.91 -8.21 -6.01
N MET A 165 21.67 -7.51 -7.11
CA MET A 165 21.46 -8.10 -8.43
C MET A 165 22.80 -8.40 -9.11
N GLN A 166 22.79 -9.29 -10.11
CA GLN A 166 23.99 -9.66 -10.87
C GLN A 166 24.63 -8.46 -11.61
N ASP A 167 23.84 -7.46 -11.96
CA ASP A 167 24.32 -6.21 -12.59
C ASP A 167 24.85 -5.19 -11.57
N GLY A 168 24.97 -5.55 -10.30
CA GLY A 168 25.48 -4.70 -9.23
C GLY A 168 24.48 -3.71 -8.66
N LYS A 169 23.21 -3.76 -9.10
CA LYS A 169 22.15 -2.89 -8.56
C LYS A 169 21.49 -3.53 -7.35
N ALA A 170 21.07 -2.68 -6.41
CA ALA A 170 20.26 -3.12 -5.29
C ALA A 170 18.79 -3.29 -5.72
N LEU A 171 18.18 -4.42 -5.32
CA LEU A 171 16.76 -4.68 -5.48
C LEU A 171 16.10 -4.61 -4.10
N GLN A 172 15.13 -3.72 -3.93
CA GLN A 172 14.27 -3.71 -2.74
C GLN A 172 13.46 -5.00 -2.67
N ALA A 173 13.66 -5.77 -1.60
CA ALA A 173 12.98 -7.04 -1.38
C ALA A 173 11.86 -6.94 -0.33
N GLY A 174 11.90 -5.95 0.55
CA GLY A 174 10.86 -5.68 1.53
C GLY A 174 11.11 -4.37 2.24
N THR A 175 10.05 -3.76 2.77
CA THR A 175 10.10 -2.50 3.52
C THR A 175 9.20 -2.55 4.75
N SER A 176 9.56 -1.77 5.75
CA SER A 176 8.76 -1.49 6.92
C SER A 176 8.79 0.01 7.20
N HIS A 177 7.61 0.62 7.30
CA HIS A 177 7.46 2.06 7.35
C HIS A 177 6.99 2.54 8.72
N PHE A 178 7.63 3.57 9.23
CA PHE A 178 7.11 4.35 10.34
C PHE A 178 6.36 5.57 9.77
N LEU A 179 5.03 5.52 9.78
CA LEU A 179 4.18 6.54 9.17
C LEU A 179 3.95 7.76 10.08
N GLY A 180 4.33 7.68 11.36
CA GLY A 180 4.00 8.71 12.33
C GLY A 180 2.50 8.88 12.48
N GLN A 181 2.00 10.11 12.40
CA GLN A 181 0.57 10.43 12.53
C GLN A 181 -0.07 10.93 11.21
N ASN A 182 0.62 10.88 10.09
CA ASN A 182 0.14 11.49 8.85
C ASN A 182 -1.20 10.91 8.41
N PHE A 183 -1.29 9.58 8.31
CA PHE A 183 -2.55 8.92 7.95
C PHE A 183 -3.61 9.01 9.05
N ALA A 184 -3.23 8.89 10.31
CA ALA A 184 -4.16 9.04 11.43
C ALA A 184 -4.84 10.41 11.43
N LYS A 185 -4.10 11.49 11.18
CA LYS A 185 -4.63 12.85 11.07
C LYS A 185 -5.51 13.03 9.82
N SER A 186 -5.06 12.54 8.65
CA SER A 186 -5.80 12.67 7.39
C SER A 186 -7.15 11.95 7.42
N PHE A 187 -7.25 10.84 8.16
CA PHE A 187 -8.47 10.06 8.33
C PHE A 187 -9.20 10.30 9.66
N ASP A 188 -8.72 11.25 10.47
CA ASP A 188 -9.31 11.58 11.77
C ASP A 188 -9.48 10.34 12.66
N VAL A 189 -8.40 9.55 12.77
CA VAL A 189 -8.34 8.39 13.67
C VAL A 189 -7.91 8.86 15.05
N GLN A 190 -8.78 8.70 16.02
CA GLN A 190 -8.59 9.14 17.40
C GLN A 190 -9.02 8.04 18.37
N PHE A 191 -8.44 8.03 19.54
CA PHE A 191 -8.84 7.16 20.64
C PHE A 191 -8.91 7.90 21.98
N ALA A 192 -9.79 7.45 22.85
CA ALA A 192 -9.83 7.93 24.23
C ALA A 192 -8.68 7.28 25.01
N ASP A 193 -7.85 8.10 25.64
CA ASP A 193 -6.75 7.68 26.51
C ASP A 193 -7.29 7.15 27.86
N LYS A 194 -6.38 6.66 28.71
CA LYS A 194 -6.70 6.12 30.05
C LYS A 194 -7.28 7.17 30.99
#